data_b14d508c54c4858072a47e40edda6bec
#
_entry.id   b14d508c54c4858072a47e40edda6bec
#
_cell.length_a   1.000
_cell.length_b   1.000
_cell.length_c   1.000
_cell.angle_alpha   90.00
_cell.angle_beta   90.00
_cell.angle_gamma   90.00
#
_symmetry.space_group_name_H-M   'P 1'
#
loop_
_entity.id
_entity.type
_entity.pdbx_description
1 polymer ?
#
loop_
_entity_poly.entity_id
_entity_poly.type
_entity_poly.pdbx_seq_one_letter_code
_entity_poly.pdbx_strand_id
1 'polypeptide(L)'
;ITRTAILTGMHEVAIEELIIRFDGTVVEVFYAGRGNSERLHIAHLEQIELLRLDSRRGPALNVKAVHHGGFTVNNLKMRPDQVAPLQALLATINAAIPR
;
A
#
# COMPACT_ATOMS: atom_id res chain seq x y z
N ILE A 1 -7.50 13.50 -2.96
CA ILE A 1 -6.94 14.01 -1.71
C ILE A 1 -6.16 12.90 -1.03
N THR A 2 -4.95 13.21 -0.61
CA THR A 2 -4.09 12.28 0.13
C THR A 2 -4.11 12.67 1.58
N ARG A 3 -4.35 11.69 2.46
CA ARG A 3 -4.25 11.87 3.90
C ARG A 3 -3.24 10.90 4.47
N THR A 4 -2.43 11.38 5.38
CA THR A 4 -1.50 10.57 6.16
C THR A 4 -1.82 10.78 7.63
N ALA A 5 -2.02 9.67 8.36
CA ALA A 5 -2.31 9.73 9.77
C ALA A 5 -1.48 8.71 10.53
N ILE A 6 -1.04 9.08 11.73
CA ILE A 6 -0.40 8.18 12.67
C ILE A 6 -1.22 8.24 13.95
N LEU A 7 -1.92 7.14 14.24
CA LEU A 7 -2.78 7.03 15.41
C LEU A 7 -2.28 5.85 16.25
N THR A 8 -1.77 6.11 17.43
CA THR A 8 -1.38 5.10 18.44
C THR A 8 -0.83 3.80 17.81
N GLY A 9 0.30 3.91 17.08
CA GLY A 9 0.93 2.76 16.41
C GLY A 9 0.31 2.38 15.07
N MET A 10 -0.72 3.09 14.61
CA MET A 10 -1.36 2.86 13.31
C MET A 10 -0.93 3.93 12.31
N HIS A 11 -0.52 3.48 11.13
CA HIS A 11 -0.19 4.34 10.00
C HIS A 11 -1.24 4.19 8.92
N GLU A 12 -1.69 5.28 8.34
CA GLU A 12 -2.70 5.28 7.31
C GLU A 12 -2.35 6.26 6.19
N VAL A 13 -2.50 5.82 4.95
CA VAL A 13 -2.43 6.69 3.78
C VAL A 13 -3.70 6.47 2.96
N ALA A 14 -4.43 7.54 2.69
CA ALA A 14 -5.61 7.52 1.85
C ALA A 14 -5.29 8.23 0.53
N ILE A 15 -5.50 7.53 -0.58
CA ILE A 15 -5.24 8.03 -1.93
C ILE A 15 -6.47 7.74 -2.77
N GLU A 16 -7.22 8.79 -3.12
CA GLU A 16 -8.49 8.67 -3.85
C GLU A 16 -9.41 7.66 -3.15
N GLU A 17 -9.76 6.56 -3.81
CA GLU A 17 -10.63 5.53 -3.27
C GLU A 17 -9.89 4.42 -2.51
N LEU A 18 -8.55 4.50 -2.45
CA LEU A 18 -7.73 3.50 -1.80
C LEU A 18 -7.25 3.99 -0.44
N ILE A 19 -7.38 3.15 0.56
CA ILE A 19 -6.84 3.40 1.90
C ILE A 19 -5.95 2.23 2.28
N ILE A 20 -4.71 2.52 2.66
CA ILE A 20 -3.78 1.52 3.17
C ILE A 20 -3.49 1.84 4.63
N ARG A 21 -3.70 0.87 5.51
CA ARG A 21 -3.45 0.97 6.95
C ARG A 21 -2.45 -0.08 7.39
N PHE A 22 -1.65 0.29 8.37
CA PHE A 22 -0.72 -0.63 9.01
C PHE A 22 -0.70 -0.37 10.52
N ASP A 23 -1.05 -1.38 11.31
CA ASP A 23 -1.08 -1.29 12.76
C ASP A 23 0.19 -1.81 13.45
N GLY A 24 1.21 -2.14 12.68
CA GLY A 24 2.44 -2.77 13.17
C GLY A 24 2.48 -4.28 12.94
N THR A 25 1.36 -4.89 12.63
CA THR A 25 1.22 -6.34 12.47
C THR A 25 0.45 -6.71 11.20
N VAL A 26 -0.63 -5.98 10.91
CA VAL A 26 -1.52 -6.26 9.77
C VAL A 26 -1.56 -5.07 8.84
N VAL A 27 -1.38 -5.34 7.56
CA VAL A 27 -1.60 -4.37 6.49
C VAL A 27 -3.03 -4.57 5.97
N GLU A 28 -3.82 -3.51 5.97
CA GLU A 28 -5.17 -3.52 5.41
C GLU A 28 -5.23 -2.59 4.20
N VAL A 29 -5.80 -3.09 3.12
CA VAL A 29 -6.01 -2.32 1.90
C VAL A 29 -7.50 -2.27 1.63
N PHE A 30 -8.06 -1.07 1.61
CA PHE A 30 -9.49 -0.85 1.37
C PHE A 30 -9.70 -0.17 0.04
N TYR A 31 -10.63 -0.70 -0.74
CA TYR A 31 -11.14 -0.06 -1.95
C TYR A 31 -12.54 0.47 -1.68
N ALA A 32 -12.64 1.74 -1.32
CA ALA A 32 -13.91 2.35 -0.94
C ALA A 32 -14.96 2.27 -2.06
N GLY A 33 -14.54 2.46 -3.32
CA GLY A 33 -15.44 2.42 -4.46
C GLY A 33 -15.99 1.03 -4.80
N ARG A 34 -15.37 -0.04 -4.29
CA ARG A 34 -15.77 -1.42 -4.55
C ARG A 34 -16.27 -2.15 -3.31
N GLY A 35 -16.12 -1.54 -2.14
CA GLY A 35 -16.43 -2.20 -0.88
C GLY A 35 -15.55 -3.39 -0.55
N ASN A 36 -14.40 -3.53 -1.21
CA ASN A 36 -13.47 -4.64 -1.00
C ASN A 36 -12.35 -4.24 -0.05
N SER A 37 -11.89 -5.22 0.73
CA SER A 37 -10.71 -5.04 1.56
C SER A 37 -9.84 -6.29 1.54
N GLU A 38 -8.54 -6.10 1.72
CA GLU A 38 -7.57 -7.17 1.89
C GLU A 38 -6.84 -6.95 3.21
N ARG A 39 -6.50 -8.04 3.90
CA ARG A 39 -5.73 -8.02 5.13
C ARG A 39 -4.54 -8.94 4.98
N LEU A 40 -3.34 -8.42 5.23
CA LEU A 40 -2.11 -9.18 5.11
C LEU A 40 -1.32 -9.04 6.42
N HIS A 41 -1.12 -10.17 7.09
CA HIS A 41 -0.25 -10.20 8.27
C HIS A 41 1.20 -10.14 7.82
N ILE A 42 2.03 -9.33 8.49
CA ILE A 42 3.44 -9.17 8.11
C ILE A 42 4.24 -10.49 8.16
N ALA A 43 3.81 -11.44 8.98
CA ALA A 43 4.43 -12.77 9.02
C ALA A 43 4.30 -13.54 7.70
N HIS A 44 3.32 -13.17 6.87
CA HIS A 44 3.08 -13.79 5.56
C HIS A 44 3.60 -12.95 4.41
N LEU A 45 4.10 -11.74 4.68
CA LEU A 45 4.67 -10.86 3.68
C LEU A 45 6.17 -11.10 3.53
N GLU A 46 6.65 -11.06 2.31
CA GLU A 46 8.07 -11.01 2.00
C GLU A 46 8.50 -9.58 1.68
N GLN A 47 7.65 -8.85 0.97
CA GLN A 47 7.95 -7.50 0.52
C GLN A 47 6.66 -6.80 0.09
N ILE A 48 6.62 -5.48 0.26
CA ILE A 48 5.62 -4.63 -0.37
C ILE A 48 6.35 -3.47 -1.06
N GLU A 49 6.04 -3.22 -2.32
CA GLU A 49 6.78 -2.24 -3.11
C GLU A 49 5.89 -1.46 -4.06
N LEU A 50 6.35 -0.29 -4.43
CA LEU A 50 5.71 0.55 -5.42
C LEU A 50 6.38 0.33 -6.76
N LEU A 51 5.60 -0.14 -7.75
CA LEU A 51 6.08 -0.37 -9.11
C LEU A 51 5.56 0.73 -10.03
N ARG A 52 6.46 1.28 -10.83
CA ARG A 52 6.10 2.22 -11.87
C ARG A 52 6.00 1.47 -13.20
N LEU A 53 4.82 1.49 -13.79
CA LEU A 53 4.59 0.91 -15.10
C LEU A 53 4.20 2.01 -16.06
N ASP A 54 4.94 2.16 -17.15
CA ASP A 54 4.59 3.09 -18.21
C ASP A 54 3.66 2.39 -19.19
N SER A 55 2.54 3.02 -19.48
CA SER A 55 1.57 2.51 -20.43
C SER A 55 1.27 3.56 -21.49
N ARG A 56 0.53 3.18 -22.53
CA ARG A 56 0.09 4.10 -23.57
C ARG A 56 -0.80 5.23 -23.02
N ARG A 57 -1.38 5.02 -21.84
CA ARG A 57 -2.26 6.00 -21.17
C ARG A 57 -1.50 6.86 -20.17
N GLY A 58 -0.17 6.76 -20.13
CA GLY A 58 0.68 7.48 -19.20
C GLY A 58 1.22 6.58 -18.09
N PRO A 59 2.00 7.16 -17.15
CA PRO A 59 2.59 6.41 -16.06
C PRO A 59 1.51 5.90 -15.12
N ALA A 60 1.59 4.62 -14.79
CA ALA A 60 0.76 3.99 -13.78
C ALA A 60 1.63 3.51 -12.63
N LEU A 61 1.14 3.63 -11.40
CA LEU A 61 1.82 3.15 -10.22
C LEU A 61 1.02 1.99 -9.64
N ASN A 62 1.73 0.95 -9.26
CA ASN A 62 1.13 -0.24 -8.66
C ASN A 62 1.78 -0.52 -7.32
N VAL A 63 0.96 -0.89 -6.35
CA VAL A 63 1.46 -1.45 -5.11
C VAL A 63 1.47 -2.97 -5.25
N LYS A 64 2.65 -3.57 -5.17
CA LYS A 64 2.82 -5.02 -5.26
C LYS A 64 3.17 -5.56 -3.88
N ALA A 65 2.34 -6.44 -3.36
CA ALA A 65 2.60 -7.17 -2.14
C ALA A 65 3.02 -8.60 -2.50
N VAL A 66 4.25 -8.98 -2.14
CA VAL A 66 4.73 -10.35 -2.31
C VAL A 66 4.56 -11.07 -0.99
N HIS A 67 3.84 -12.19 -1.01
CA HIS A 67 3.55 -12.99 0.17
C HIS A 67 3.87 -14.46 -0.10
N HIS A 68 3.84 -15.27 0.96
CA HIS A 68 4.06 -16.70 0.83
C HIS A 68 2.91 -17.32 0.03
N GLY A 69 3.17 -17.73 -1.18
CA GLY A 69 2.16 -18.30 -2.07
C GLY A 69 1.81 -17.45 -3.27
N GLY A 70 2.43 -16.29 -3.43
CA GLY A 70 2.22 -15.46 -4.61
C GLY A 70 2.39 -13.97 -4.38
N PHE A 71 1.67 -13.18 -5.16
CA PHE A 71 1.69 -11.73 -5.05
C PHE A 71 0.34 -11.12 -5.41
N THR A 72 0.10 -9.93 -4.88
CA THR A 72 -1.09 -9.14 -5.17
C THR A 72 -0.64 -7.79 -5.71
N VAL A 73 -1.27 -7.32 -6.78
CA VAL A 73 -0.96 -6.03 -7.40
C VAL A 73 -2.22 -5.17 -7.41
N ASN A 74 -2.08 -3.95 -6.91
CA ASN A 74 -3.15 -2.95 -6.89
C ASN A 74 -2.78 -1.77 -7.77
N ASN A 75 -3.58 -1.49 -8.78
CA ASN A 75 -3.38 -0.37 -9.69
C ASN A 75 -3.83 0.94 -9.02
N LEU A 76 -2.97 1.94 -9.07
CA LEU A 76 -3.26 3.25 -8.50
C LEU A 76 -3.07 4.35 -9.52
N LYS A 77 -4.07 5.24 -9.60
CA LYS A 77 -3.90 6.51 -10.29
C LYS A 77 -3.40 7.50 -9.25
N MET A 78 -2.17 7.96 -9.39
CA MET A 78 -1.53 8.82 -8.41
C MET A 78 -0.98 10.08 -9.05
N ARG A 79 -1.10 11.18 -8.31
CA ARG A 79 -0.36 12.39 -8.61
C ARG A 79 1.03 12.31 -7.99
N PRO A 80 2.02 13.05 -8.52
CA PRO A 80 3.38 13.03 -7.97
C PRO A 80 3.46 13.35 -6.48
N ASP A 81 2.58 14.22 -5.97
CA ASP A 81 2.56 14.61 -4.57
C ASP A 81 2.07 13.49 -3.64
N GLN A 82 1.45 12.46 -4.17
CA GLN A 82 0.92 11.32 -3.39
C GLN A 82 1.94 10.20 -3.21
N VAL A 83 3.01 10.21 -4.01
CA VAL A 83 4.00 9.12 -4.01
C VAL A 83 4.80 9.06 -2.72
N ALA A 84 5.31 10.19 -2.24
CA ALA A 84 6.17 10.22 -1.06
C ALA A 84 5.50 9.68 0.21
N PRO A 85 4.24 10.08 0.55
CA PRO A 85 3.55 9.50 1.71
C PRO A 85 3.36 7.99 1.60
N LEU A 86 3.04 7.50 0.41
CA LEU A 86 2.86 6.07 0.18
C LEU A 86 4.19 5.32 0.31
N GLN A 87 5.27 5.83 -0.30
CA GLN A 87 6.59 5.23 -0.17
C GLN A 87 7.05 5.15 1.28
N ALA A 88 6.77 6.20 2.07
CA ALA A 88 7.11 6.21 3.49
C ALA A 88 6.36 5.11 4.25
N LEU A 89 5.07 4.91 3.95
CA LEU A 89 4.28 3.83 4.57
C LEU A 89 4.82 2.47 4.17
N LEU A 90 5.10 2.25 2.89
CA LEU A 90 5.62 0.97 2.41
C LEU A 90 6.99 0.66 3.02
N ALA A 91 7.84 1.67 3.22
CA ALA A 91 9.12 1.51 3.91
C ALA A 91 8.93 1.07 5.36
N THR A 92 7.95 1.67 6.05
CA THR A 92 7.60 1.30 7.43
C THR A 92 7.15 -0.15 7.51
N ILE A 93 6.31 -0.59 6.57
CA ILE A 93 5.83 -1.97 6.50
C ILE A 93 7.00 -2.93 6.27
N ASN A 94 7.85 -2.65 5.27
CA ASN A 94 8.99 -3.51 4.94
C ASN A 94 9.97 -3.64 6.12
N ALA A 95 10.18 -2.56 6.86
CA ALA A 95 11.05 -2.58 8.03
C ALA A 95 10.49 -3.46 9.16
N ALA A 96 9.18 -3.65 9.20
CA ALA A 96 8.51 -4.47 10.22
C ALA A 96 8.41 -5.95 9.83
N ILE A 97 8.61 -6.28 8.56
CA ILE A 97 8.54 -7.68 8.11
C ILE A 97 9.63 -8.51 8.78
N PRO A 98 9.27 -9.64 9.42
CA PRO A 98 10.27 -10.53 10.02
C PRO A 98 11.21 -11.13 8.97
N ARG A 99 12.51 -11.10 9.26
CA ARG A 99 13.54 -11.63 8.36
C ARG A 99 14.56 -12.45 9.11
#